data_c0757e27e8cc668fc118a4c38f131b8f
#
_entry.id   c0757e27e8cc668fc118a4c38f131b8f
#
_cell.length_a   1.000
_cell.length_b   1.000
_cell.length_c   1.000
_cell.angle_alpha   90.00
_cell.angle_beta   90.00
_cell.angle_gamma   90.00
#
_symmetry.space_group_name_H-M   'P 1'
#
loop_
_entity.id
_entity.type
_entity.pdbx_description
1 polymer ?
#
loop_
_entity_poly.entity_id
_entity_poly.type
_entity_poly.pdbx_seq_one_letter_code
_entity_poly.pdbx_strand_id
1 'polypeptide(L)'
;MSTETTRTVSATQAADWLAAGDAILIDVREPDEFREEHIGAAASLPLGSVAGLRQNFTIPENRKIVVHCLKGGRGEQACRKLEDILPAHQIYNLEGGITAWKQAGLPVVGLATGGPSIFRQVQMIVGSLVLLFVALGFVGLTPAFALAGFFGFMLAFAGFSGWCGLALLLQRMPWNRTA
;
A
#
# COMPACT_ATOMS: atom_id res chain seq x y z
N MET A 1 -6.91 17.27 29.71
CA MET A 1 -6.76 16.43 28.51
C MET A 1 -5.55 15.56 28.74
N SER A 2 -5.79 14.33 29.21
CA SER A 2 -4.70 13.36 29.45
C SER A 2 -4.19 12.91 28.10
N THR A 3 -2.93 13.15 27.79
CA THR A 3 -2.21 12.55 26.66
C THR A 3 -1.98 11.08 27.00
N GLU A 4 -3.02 10.25 26.87
CA GLU A 4 -2.80 8.81 26.93
C GLU A 4 -1.94 8.41 25.73
N THR A 5 -0.74 7.97 26.03
CA THR A 5 0.20 7.50 25.04
C THR A 5 -0.35 6.21 24.45
N THR A 6 -0.68 6.20 23.15
CA THR A 6 -1.15 5.00 22.44
C THR A 6 -0.17 3.85 22.69
N ARG A 7 -0.67 2.70 23.10
CA ARG A 7 0.15 1.49 23.30
C ARG A 7 0.75 1.06 21.96
N THR A 8 2.02 0.71 21.97
CA THR A 8 2.71 0.19 20.79
C THR A 8 3.11 -1.27 20.96
N VAL A 9 3.30 -1.97 19.85
CA VAL A 9 3.76 -3.35 19.82
C VAL A 9 4.75 -3.53 18.67
N SER A 10 5.83 -4.30 18.91
CA SER A 10 6.79 -4.64 17.85
C SER A 10 6.21 -5.63 16.85
N ALA A 11 6.80 -5.68 15.64
CA ALA A 11 6.36 -6.59 14.58
C ALA A 11 6.44 -8.08 14.99
N THR A 12 7.53 -8.47 15.67
CA THR A 12 7.72 -9.84 16.15
C THR A 12 6.70 -10.23 17.20
N GLN A 13 6.48 -9.37 18.19
CA GLN A 13 5.51 -9.64 19.25
C GLN A 13 4.07 -9.67 18.71
N ALA A 14 3.74 -8.81 17.74
CA ALA A 14 2.44 -8.85 17.08
C ALA A 14 2.26 -10.15 16.30
N ALA A 15 3.30 -10.64 15.61
CA ALA A 15 3.28 -11.92 14.89
C ALA A 15 3.02 -13.09 15.87
N ASP A 16 3.67 -13.10 17.03
CA ASP A 16 3.45 -14.13 18.06
C ASP A 16 2.01 -14.13 18.56
N TRP A 17 1.44 -12.96 18.85
CA TRP A 17 0.03 -12.87 19.26
C TRP A 17 -0.96 -13.31 18.18
N LEU A 18 -0.66 -13.01 16.91
CA LEU A 18 -1.49 -13.45 15.79
C LEU A 18 -1.42 -14.97 15.61
N ALA A 19 -0.23 -15.55 15.72
CA ALA A 19 -0.03 -17.00 15.62
C ALA A 19 -0.71 -17.76 16.77
N ALA A 20 -0.70 -17.20 17.99
CA ALA A 20 -1.40 -17.74 19.15
C ALA A 20 -2.93 -17.55 19.12
N GLY A 21 -3.44 -16.72 18.21
CA GLY A 21 -4.85 -16.35 18.15
C GLY A 21 -5.29 -15.35 19.24
N ASP A 22 -4.34 -14.71 19.91
CA ASP A 22 -4.57 -13.74 21.00
C ASP A 22 -4.89 -12.34 20.49
N ALA A 23 -4.64 -12.06 19.22
CA ALA A 23 -4.86 -10.76 18.61
C ALA A 23 -5.56 -10.87 17.25
N ILE A 24 -6.17 -9.76 16.85
CA ILE A 24 -6.59 -9.50 15.47
C ILE A 24 -5.78 -8.33 14.93
N LEU A 25 -5.54 -8.34 13.62
CA LEU A 25 -4.77 -7.29 12.94
C LEU A 25 -5.68 -6.50 12.00
N ILE A 26 -5.63 -5.18 12.10
CA ILE A 26 -6.40 -4.24 11.28
C ILE A 26 -5.46 -3.35 10.49
N ASP A 27 -5.57 -3.38 9.17
CA ASP A 27 -4.88 -2.47 8.26
C ASP A 27 -5.77 -1.25 7.97
N VAL A 28 -5.32 -0.07 8.41
CA VAL A 28 -6.07 1.19 8.24
C VAL A 28 -5.62 2.01 7.04
N ARG A 29 -4.88 1.40 6.12
CA ARG A 29 -4.51 2.01 4.84
C ARG A 29 -5.68 2.00 3.87
N GLU A 30 -5.50 2.71 2.76
CA GLU A 30 -6.50 2.72 1.70
C GLU A 30 -6.59 1.35 1.00
N PRO A 31 -7.76 1.01 0.39
CA PRO A 31 -7.97 -0.29 -0.24
C PRO A 31 -6.98 -0.61 -1.35
N ASP A 32 -6.43 0.41 -2.03
CA ASP A 32 -5.44 0.22 -3.08
C ASP A 32 -4.10 -0.20 -2.51
N GLU A 33 -3.66 0.43 -1.40
CA GLU A 33 -2.45 0.04 -0.67
C GLU A 33 -2.56 -1.38 -0.12
N PHE A 34 -3.74 -1.76 0.40
CA PHE A 34 -4.00 -3.11 0.90
C PHE A 34 -3.94 -4.16 -0.21
N ARG A 35 -4.50 -3.86 -1.39
CA ARG A 35 -4.47 -4.77 -2.55
C ARG A 35 -3.06 -4.95 -3.10
N GLU A 36 -2.25 -3.88 -3.08
CA GLU A 36 -0.86 -3.97 -3.54
C GLU A 36 -0.03 -4.89 -2.65
N GLU A 37 -0.13 -4.75 -1.34
CA GLU A 37 0.60 -5.53 -0.37
C GLU A 37 -0.02 -5.39 1.02
N HIS A 38 -0.24 -6.50 1.73
CA HIS A 38 -0.76 -6.48 3.10
C HIS A 38 -0.20 -7.64 3.93
N ILE A 39 -0.34 -7.58 5.25
CA ILE A 39 -0.05 -8.70 6.14
C ILE A 39 -1.20 -9.70 6.02
N GLY A 40 -0.94 -10.97 5.69
CA GLY A 40 -1.97 -11.94 5.34
C GLY A 40 -3.07 -12.16 6.38
N ALA A 41 -2.79 -11.89 7.66
CA ALA A 41 -3.77 -11.97 8.75
C ALA A 41 -4.56 -10.66 8.96
N ALA A 42 -4.28 -9.59 8.19
CA ALA A 42 -4.90 -8.29 8.41
C ALA A 42 -6.28 -8.18 7.75
N ALA A 43 -7.24 -7.63 8.49
CA ALA A 43 -8.51 -7.17 7.95
C ALA A 43 -8.37 -5.71 7.46
N SER A 44 -8.84 -5.42 6.24
CA SER A 44 -8.82 -4.07 5.69
C SER A 44 -9.95 -3.23 6.29
N LEU A 45 -9.58 -2.13 6.95
CA LEU A 45 -10.52 -1.14 7.49
C LEU A 45 -9.91 0.26 7.38
N PRO A 46 -10.10 0.97 6.28
CA PRO A 46 -9.53 2.30 6.07
C PRO A 46 -9.82 3.26 7.22
N LEU A 47 -8.86 4.15 7.53
CA LEU A 47 -8.95 5.09 8.66
C LEU A 47 -10.25 5.91 8.68
N GLY A 48 -10.79 6.23 7.49
CA GLY A 48 -12.09 6.92 7.35
C GLY A 48 -13.29 6.07 7.78
N SER A 49 -13.17 4.74 7.76
CA SER A 49 -14.24 3.78 8.06
C SER A 49 -14.17 3.19 9.48
N VAL A 50 -13.17 3.55 10.27
CA VAL A 50 -12.95 3.01 11.63
C VAL A 50 -14.15 3.21 12.55
N ALA A 51 -14.88 4.32 12.40
CA ALA A 51 -16.09 4.59 13.18
C ALA A 51 -17.20 3.55 12.99
N GLY A 52 -17.22 2.89 11.82
CA GLY A 52 -18.18 1.82 11.49
C GLY A 52 -17.75 0.41 11.92
N LEU A 53 -16.67 0.26 12.66
CA LEU A 53 -16.11 -1.06 13.03
C LEU A 53 -17.15 -1.99 13.66
N ARG A 54 -17.91 -1.50 14.65
CA ARG A 54 -18.95 -2.29 15.36
C ARG A 54 -20.06 -2.80 14.45
N GLN A 55 -20.30 -2.15 13.32
CA GLN A 55 -21.35 -2.55 12.37
C GLN A 55 -20.87 -3.70 11.48
N ASN A 56 -19.55 -3.78 11.24
CA ASN A 56 -18.95 -4.69 10.27
C ASN A 56 -18.21 -5.87 10.91
N PHE A 57 -17.82 -5.75 12.20
CA PHE A 57 -17.00 -6.75 12.86
C PHE A 57 -17.48 -7.01 14.29
N THR A 58 -17.57 -8.29 14.65
CA THR A 58 -17.74 -8.73 16.04
C THR A 58 -16.37 -9.16 16.56
N ILE A 59 -15.81 -8.38 17.48
CA ILE A 59 -14.49 -8.66 18.08
C ILE A 59 -14.71 -9.25 19.47
N PRO A 60 -14.20 -10.46 19.75
CA PRO A 60 -14.24 -11.05 21.08
C PRO A 60 -13.44 -10.20 22.07
N GLU A 61 -14.00 -9.92 23.26
CA GLU A 61 -13.38 -9.05 24.28
C GLU A 61 -12.04 -9.56 24.80
N ASN A 62 -11.79 -10.88 24.70
CA ASN A 62 -10.55 -11.50 25.12
C ASN A 62 -9.39 -11.35 24.13
N ARG A 63 -9.61 -10.74 22.96
CA ARG A 63 -8.57 -10.54 21.94
C ARG A 63 -8.04 -9.12 21.92
N LYS A 64 -6.73 -9.00 21.76
CA LYS A 64 -6.06 -7.73 21.51
C LYS A 64 -6.35 -7.25 20.09
N ILE A 65 -6.40 -5.94 19.91
CA ILE A 65 -6.53 -5.32 18.59
C ILE A 65 -5.19 -4.68 18.24
N VAL A 66 -4.55 -5.17 17.19
CA VAL A 66 -3.34 -4.57 16.64
C VAL A 66 -3.72 -3.80 15.38
N VAL A 67 -3.38 -2.52 15.35
CA VAL A 67 -3.67 -1.63 14.21
C VAL A 67 -2.37 -1.29 13.51
N HIS A 68 -2.34 -1.31 12.20
CA HIS A 68 -1.18 -0.87 11.45
C HIS A 68 -1.54 -0.01 10.24
N CYS A 69 -0.56 0.74 9.80
CA CYS A 69 -0.56 1.43 8.50
C CYS A 69 0.82 1.26 7.84
N LEU A 70 1.24 2.19 6.99
CA LEU A 70 2.55 2.11 6.34
C LEU A 70 3.72 2.26 7.33
N LYS A 71 3.68 3.31 8.21
CA LYS A 71 4.78 3.68 9.12
C LYS A 71 4.35 3.98 10.57
N GLY A 72 3.08 3.76 10.93
CA GLY A 72 2.56 3.95 12.30
C GLY A 72 1.66 5.18 12.50
N GLY A 73 1.82 6.30 11.81
CA GLY A 73 1.09 7.54 12.09
C GLY A 73 -0.43 7.47 11.90
N ARG A 74 -0.93 6.86 10.81
CA ARG A 74 -2.37 6.60 10.63
C ARG A 74 -2.88 5.57 11.63
N GLY A 75 -2.02 4.59 11.98
CA GLY A 75 -2.33 3.58 13.01
C GLY A 75 -2.59 4.20 14.37
N GLU A 76 -1.77 5.16 14.81
CA GLU A 76 -1.95 5.89 16.06
C GLU A 76 -3.28 6.65 16.09
N GLN A 77 -3.63 7.35 14.99
CA GLN A 77 -4.92 8.03 14.88
C GLN A 77 -6.11 7.06 14.97
N ALA A 78 -5.97 5.88 14.36
CA ALA A 78 -7.00 4.85 14.42
C ALA A 78 -7.13 4.26 15.82
N CYS A 79 -6.03 4.01 16.53
CA CYS A 79 -6.06 3.53 17.91
C CYS A 79 -6.86 4.47 18.80
N ARG A 80 -6.63 5.78 18.75
CA ARG A 80 -7.38 6.77 19.54
C ARG A 80 -8.88 6.71 19.27
N LYS A 81 -9.28 6.59 17.98
CA LYS A 81 -10.70 6.44 17.61
C LYS A 81 -11.29 5.11 18.11
N LEU A 82 -10.51 4.05 18.09
CA LEU A 82 -10.95 2.73 18.53
C LEU A 82 -11.07 2.63 20.06
N GLU A 83 -10.21 3.30 20.81
CA GLU A 83 -10.29 3.39 22.26
C GLU A 83 -11.62 4.00 22.73
N ASP A 84 -12.10 5.03 22.01
CA ASP A 84 -13.43 5.62 22.28
C ASP A 84 -14.59 4.65 21.96
N ILE A 85 -14.43 3.83 20.92
CA ILE A 85 -15.48 2.93 20.43
C ILE A 85 -15.46 1.60 21.21
N LEU A 86 -14.29 1.12 21.57
CA LEU A 86 -14.05 -0.20 22.18
C LEU A 86 -13.25 -0.09 23.48
N PRO A 87 -13.76 0.59 24.52
CA PRO A 87 -13.01 0.87 25.75
C PRO A 87 -12.61 -0.39 26.55
N ALA A 88 -13.29 -1.52 26.31
CA ALA A 88 -12.96 -2.79 26.97
C ALA A 88 -11.81 -3.55 26.32
N HIS A 89 -11.35 -3.15 25.12
CA HIS A 89 -10.31 -3.85 24.39
C HIS A 89 -8.92 -3.26 24.61
N GLN A 90 -7.91 -4.13 24.54
CA GLN A 90 -6.52 -3.70 24.50
C GLN A 90 -6.13 -3.40 23.04
N ILE A 91 -5.89 -2.12 22.75
CA ILE A 91 -5.60 -1.63 21.40
C ILE A 91 -4.14 -1.23 21.34
N TYR A 92 -3.45 -1.67 20.29
CA TYR A 92 -2.02 -1.45 20.06
C TYR A 92 -1.78 -0.95 18.65
N ASN A 93 -0.89 0.02 18.51
CA ASN A 93 -0.35 0.43 17.23
C ASN A 93 0.90 -0.39 16.90
N LEU A 94 0.96 -0.99 15.72
CA LEU A 94 2.16 -1.67 15.23
C LEU A 94 3.25 -0.64 14.95
N GLU A 95 4.32 -0.69 15.73
CA GLU A 95 5.45 0.22 15.61
C GLU A 95 6.09 0.10 14.22
N GLY A 96 6.26 1.25 13.54
CA GLY A 96 6.79 1.28 12.17
C GLY A 96 5.88 0.66 11.09
N GLY A 97 4.69 0.18 11.45
CA GLY A 97 3.67 -0.35 10.54
C GLY A 97 4.15 -1.53 9.69
N ILE A 98 3.56 -1.72 8.48
CA ILE A 98 3.96 -2.80 7.57
C ILE A 98 5.42 -2.69 7.12
N THR A 99 6.01 -1.50 7.18
CA THR A 99 7.43 -1.31 6.86
C THR A 99 8.31 -2.05 7.88
N ALA A 100 8.07 -1.90 9.18
CA ALA A 100 8.80 -2.61 10.22
C ALA A 100 8.51 -4.12 10.20
N TRP A 101 7.28 -4.52 9.89
CA TRP A 101 6.92 -5.92 9.68
C TRP A 101 7.79 -6.59 8.62
N LYS A 102 7.99 -5.95 7.48
CA LYS A 102 8.86 -6.41 6.38
C LYS A 102 10.33 -6.42 6.77
N GLN A 103 10.79 -5.40 7.50
CA GLN A 103 12.17 -5.33 8.00
C GLN A 103 12.49 -6.45 9.01
N ALA A 104 11.48 -6.91 9.75
CA ALA A 104 11.59 -8.08 10.62
C ALA A 104 11.60 -9.42 9.85
N GLY A 105 11.54 -9.41 8.51
CA GLY A 105 11.52 -10.60 7.67
C GLY A 105 10.19 -11.36 7.69
N LEU A 106 9.12 -10.76 8.20
CA LEU A 106 7.81 -11.40 8.31
C LEU A 106 7.05 -11.35 6.98
N PRO A 107 6.26 -12.38 6.66
CA PRO A 107 5.62 -12.51 5.36
C PRO A 107 4.52 -11.49 5.14
N VAL A 108 4.40 -11.02 3.90
CA VAL A 108 3.30 -10.21 3.40
C VAL A 108 2.71 -10.89 2.17
N VAL A 109 1.45 -10.61 1.89
CA VAL A 109 0.72 -11.10 0.71
C VAL A 109 0.21 -9.89 -0.08
N GLY A 110 -0.02 -10.06 -1.37
CA GLY A 110 -0.53 -9.02 -2.23
C GLY A 110 -0.13 -9.21 -3.69
N LEU A 111 -0.53 -8.27 -4.50
CA LEU A 111 -0.17 -8.22 -5.92
C LEU A 111 1.27 -7.77 -6.16
N ALA A 112 1.96 -7.30 -5.13
CA ALA A 112 3.34 -6.87 -5.20
C ALA A 112 4.28 -8.09 -5.33
N THR A 113 4.38 -8.63 -6.51
CA THR A 113 5.59 -9.31 -6.95
C THR A 113 6.71 -8.28 -6.81
N GLY A 114 7.84 -8.62 -6.16
CA GLY A 114 8.95 -7.71 -5.79
C GLY A 114 9.60 -6.89 -6.92
N GLY A 115 8.87 -6.58 -7.97
CA GLY A 115 9.22 -5.72 -9.10
C GLY A 115 8.60 -4.31 -9.00
N PRO A 116 9.07 -3.38 -9.83
CA PRO A 116 8.48 -2.04 -9.89
C PRO A 116 7.02 -2.14 -10.33
N SER A 117 6.13 -1.36 -9.70
CA SER A 117 4.71 -1.31 -10.09
C SER A 117 4.57 -1.05 -11.60
N ILE A 118 3.50 -1.55 -12.21
CA ILE A 118 3.26 -1.39 -13.66
C ILE A 118 3.32 0.10 -14.06
N PHE A 119 2.81 0.98 -13.21
CA PHE A 119 2.88 2.42 -13.41
C PHE A 119 4.33 2.94 -13.48
N ARG A 120 5.20 2.48 -12.56
CA ARG A 120 6.64 2.81 -12.60
C ARG A 120 7.32 2.25 -13.84
N GLN A 121 6.95 1.04 -14.27
CA GLN A 121 7.47 0.44 -15.52
C GLN A 121 7.08 1.29 -16.73
N VAL A 122 5.81 1.72 -16.84
CA VAL A 122 5.32 2.62 -17.89
C VAL A 122 6.11 3.93 -17.90
N GLN A 123 6.28 4.57 -16.73
CA GLN A 123 7.03 5.83 -16.65
C GLN A 123 8.49 5.66 -17.05
N MET A 124 9.17 4.59 -16.62
CA MET A 124 10.56 4.31 -17.02
C MET A 124 10.68 4.10 -18.53
N ILE A 125 9.81 3.30 -19.13
CA ILE A 125 9.86 2.97 -20.56
C ILE A 125 9.57 4.23 -21.39
N VAL A 126 8.44 4.89 -21.14
CA VAL A 126 8.03 6.06 -21.96
C VAL A 126 8.99 7.23 -21.72
N GLY A 127 9.39 7.49 -20.47
CA GLY A 127 10.35 8.54 -20.15
C GLY A 127 11.71 8.33 -20.82
N SER A 128 12.22 7.08 -20.86
CA SER A 128 13.47 6.75 -21.55
C SER A 128 13.35 6.92 -23.05
N LEU A 129 12.22 6.54 -23.65
CA LEU A 129 11.98 6.74 -25.10
C LEU A 129 11.91 8.22 -25.45
N VAL A 130 11.18 9.02 -24.67
CA VAL A 130 11.12 10.47 -24.90
C VAL A 130 12.51 11.09 -24.82
N LEU A 131 13.29 10.74 -23.78
CA LEU A 131 14.66 11.24 -23.61
C LEU A 131 15.55 10.85 -24.81
N LEU A 132 15.48 9.59 -25.26
CA LEU A 132 16.21 9.09 -26.41
C LEU A 132 15.89 9.86 -27.68
N PHE A 133 14.59 10.03 -28.00
CA PHE A 133 14.17 10.71 -29.23
C PHE A 133 14.49 12.20 -29.19
N VAL A 134 14.43 12.85 -28.04
CA VAL A 134 14.89 14.23 -27.89
C VAL A 134 16.40 14.33 -28.14
N ALA A 135 17.20 13.44 -27.56
CA ALA A 135 18.65 13.42 -27.78
C ALA A 135 19.01 13.20 -29.26
N LEU A 136 18.34 12.26 -29.97
CA LEU A 136 18.51 12.03 -31.39
C LEU A 136 18.11 13.24 -32.22
N GLY A 137 17.07 13.98 -31.83
CA GLY A 137 16.67 15.22 -32.48
C GLY A 137 17.75 16.29 -32.43
N PHE A 138 18.45 16.42 -31.27
CA PHE A 138 19.59 17.36 -31.14
C PHE A 138 20.83 16.94 -31.90
N VAL A 139 21.03 15.66 -32.20
CA VAL A 139 22.14 15.16 -33.04
C VAL A 139 21.88 15.34 -34.55
N GLY A 140 20.71 15.91 -34.93
CA GLY A 140 20.39 16.24 -36.33
C GLY A 140 19.27 15.40 -36.95
N LEU A 141 18.72 14.44 -36.26
CA LEU A 141 17.55 13.65 -36.66
C LEU A 141 16.26 14.39 -36.29
N THR A 142 15.96 15.51 -36.99
CA THR A 142 14.79 16.35 -36.67
C THR A 142 13.44 15.60 -36.62
N PRO A 143 13.17 14.52 -37.40
CA PRO A 143 11.94 13.75 -37.26
C PRO A 143 11.79 13.07 -35.89
N ALA A 144 12.89 12.87 -35.10
CA ALA A 144 12.84 12.26 -33.80
C ALA A 144 12.06 13.11 -32.77
N PHE A 145 12.03 14.44 -32.95
CA PHE A 145 11.20 15.30 -32.08
C PHE A 145 9.70 14.99 -32.21
N ALA A 146 9.23 14.63 -33.40
CA ALA A 146 7.82 14.24 -33.62
C ALA A 146 7.49 12.94 -32.82
N LEU A 147 8.42 11.98 -32.83
CA LEU A 147 8.26 10.75 -32.03
C LEU A 147 8.26 11.03 -30.51
N ALA A 148 9.16 11.91 -30.04
CA ALA A 148 9.16 12.32 -28.64
C ALA A 148 7.83 13.00 -28.25
N GLY A 149 7.29 13.87 -29.12
CA GLY A 149 5.99 14.50 -28.93
C GLY A 149 4.84 13.49 -28.92
N PHE A 150 4.87 12.49 -29.79
CA PHE A 150 3.88 11.42 -29.82
C PHE A 150 3.86 10.62 -28.50
N PHE A 151 5.00 10.18 -27.98
CA PHE A 151 5.07 9.46 -26.71
C PHE A 151 4.65 10.32 -25.51
N GLY A 152 5.02 11.62 -25.52
CA GLY A 152 4.56 12.57 -24.52
C GLY A 152 3.04 12.77 -24.54
N PHE A 153 2.45 12.91 -25.74
CA PHE A 153 1.01 13.00 -25.91
C PHE A 153 0.28 11.74 -25.43
N MET A 154 0.77 10.54 -25.80
CA MET A 154 0.19 9.29 -25.36
C MET A 154 0.23 9.14 -23.82
N LEU A 155 1.29 9.60 -23.17
CA LEU A 155 1.40 9.57 -21.71
C LEU A 155 0.40 10.55 -21.06
N ALA A 156 0.27 11.76 -21.61
CA ALA A 156 -0.71 12.74 -21.14
C ALA A 156 -2.15 12.23 -21.32
N PHE A 157 -2.46 11.65 -22.49
CA PHE A 157 -3.75 11.03 -22.76
C PHE A 157 -4.07 9.90 -21.80
N ALA A 158 -3.10 9.02 -21.51
CA ALA A 158 -3.27 7.93 -20.54
C ALA A 158 -3.54 8.47 -19.14
N GLY A 159 -2.87 9.54 -18.71
CA GLY A 159 -3.12 10.21 -17.44
C GLY A 159 -4.52 10.82 -17.32
N PHE A 160 -5.02 11.40 -18.40
CA PHE A 160 -6.34 12.04 -18.44
C PHE A 160 -7.50 11.04 -18.57
N SER A 161 -7.34 10.02 -19.43
CA SER A 161 -8.40 9.04 -19.73
C SER A 161 -8.44 7.86 -18.74
N GLY A 162 -7.37 7.65 -17.94
CA GLY A 162 -7.19 6.45 -17.12
C GLY A 162 -6.92 5.17 -17.93
N TRP A 163 -6.83 5.26 -19.28
CA TRP A 163 -6.59 4.13 -20.16
C TRP A 163 -5.18 4.16 -20.74
N CYS A 164 -4.38 3.13 -20.46
CA CYS A 164 -3.01 3.01 -20.92
C CYS A 164 -2.78 1.65 -21.59
N GLY A 165 -2.65 1.65 -22.94
CA GLY A 165 -2.40 0.43 -23.71
C GLY A 165 -1.10 -0.27 -23.33
N LEU A 166 -0.04 0.48 -22.97
CA LEU A 166 1.24 -0.07 -22.53
C LEU A 166 1.10 -0.76 -21.16
N ALA A 167 0.28 -0.22 -20.26
CA ALA A 167 0.00 -0.86 -18.97
C ALA A 167 -0.70 -2.21 -19.16
N LEU A 168 -1.68 -2.30 -20.08
CA LEU A 168 -2.36 -3.55 -20.42
C LEU A 168 -1.41 -4.59 -21.02
N LEU A 169 -0.45 -4.16 -21.85
CA LEU A 169 0.59 -5.04 -22.38
C LEU A 169 1.51 -5.55 -21.27
N LEU A 170 1.98 -4.67 -20.39
CA LEU A 170 2.87 -5.02 -19.29
C LEU A 170 2.21 -5.98 -18.28
N GLN A 171 0.90 -5.87 -18.05
CA GLN A 171 0.14 -6.80 -17.20
C GLN A 171 0.18 -8.24 -17.74
N ARG A 172 0.33 -8.44 -19.04
CA ARG A 172 0.41 -9.77 -19.66
C ARG A 172 1.80 -10.39 -19.64
N MET A 173 2.82 -9.62 -19.27
CA MET A 173 4.20 -10.11 -19.22
C MET A 173 4.42 -11.10 -18.04
N PRO A 174 5.25 -12.14 -18.23
CA PRO A 174 5.41 -13.22 -17.24
C PRO A 174 5.89 -12.72 -15.88
N TRP A 175 6.68 -11.64 -15.82
CA TRP A 175 7.17 -11.05 -14.57
C TRP A 175 6.13 -10.16 -13.84
N ASN A 176 5.03 -9.84 -14.49
CA ASN A 176 3.90 -9.09 -13.90
C ASN A 176 2.66 -9.97 -13.70
N ARG A 177 2.71 -11.25 -14.08
CA ARG A 177 1.63 -12.19 -13.79
C ARG A 177 1.79 -12.66 -12.36
N THR A 178 0.80 -12.37 -11.54
CA THR A 178 0.64 -13.04 -10.24
C THR A 178 0.24 -14.49 -10.49
N ALA A 179 0.97 -15.41 -9.91
CA ALA A 179 0.59 -16.83 -9.87
C ALA A 179 -0.66 -16.99 -8.99
#